data_d93aa139b877c17298ee69d03b205383
#
_entry.id   d93aa139b877c17298ee69d03b205383
#
_cell.length_a   1.000
_cell.length_b   1.000
_cell.length_c   1.000
_cell.angle_alpha   90.00
_cell.angle_beta   90.00
_cell.angle_gamma   90.00
#
_symmetry.space_group_name_H-M   'P 1'
#
loop_
_entity.id
_entity.type
_entity.pdbx_description
1 polymer ?
#
loop_
_entity_poly.entity_id
_entity_poly.type
_entity_poly.pdbx_seq_one_letter_code
_entity_poly.pdbx_strand_id
1 'polypeptide(L)'
;MAWHWFQTARSEIQTNQPGRESVDLEAHVWSTEIGVPLIVGLMMTGGWLMLEWFNYSASQYAMTTLFGDRMADGIAWGTLLALGLWLVDLSGLLYLSIPNEREKPGFWYVLIAWLLASGANALLKWWAVTLALMASPLAQPETPRAALVNALMPYIPTATAFLVWTGRVLLISTIMGLLMPALRRLTNRLQVWADAQIAQASEESEGTQTTSLGPRLITPKDQEALSRRRIGQR
;
A
#
# COMPACT_ATOMS: atom_id res chain seq x y z
N MET A 1 -27.28 47.09 -30.68
CA MET A 1 -27.98 46.46 -29.53
C MET A 1 -28.14 44.91 -29.67
N ALA A 2 -28.21 44.31 -30.88
CA ALA A 2 -28.43 42.88 -31.07
C ALA A 2 -27.24 41.96 -30.67
N TRP A 3 -26.01 42.47 -30.70
CA TRP A 3 -24.80 41.69 -30.40
C TRP A 3 -24.62 41.31 -28.92
N HIS A 4 -25.14 42.16 -28.01
CA HIS A 4 -25.07 41.90 -26.57
C HIS A 4 -25.96 40.72 -26.14
N TRP A 5 -27.09 40.53 -26.80
CA TRP A 5 -28.01 39.40 -26.52
C TRP A 5 -27.44 38.05 -26.92
N PHE A 6 -26.67 37.97 -28.01
CA PHE A 6 -26.04 36.73 -28.45
C PHE A 6 -24.90 36.28 -27.56
N GLN A 7 -24.20 37.21 -26.92
CA GLN A 7 -23.12 36.84 -25.97
C GLN A 7 -23.67 36.35 -24.64
N THR A 8 -24.75 36.98 -24.13
CA THR A 8 -25.41 36.57 -22.88
C THR A 8 -26.09 35.19 -23.03
N ALA A 9 -26.76 34.95 -24.14
CA ALA A 9 -27.38 33.64 -24.42
C ALA A 9 -26.36 32.52 -24.58
N ARG A 10 -25.17 32.82 -25.12
CA ARG A 10 -24.08 31.80 -25.28
C ARG A 10 -23.41 31.48 -23.95
N SER A 11 -23.30 32.47 -23.01
CA SER A 11 -22.76 32.24 -21.67
C SER A 11 -23.72 31.42 -20.79
N GLU A 12 -25.03 31.63 -20.90
CA GLU A 12 -26.03 30.84 -20.16
C GLU A 12 -26.16 29.40 -20.64
N ILE A 13 -25.98 29.14 -21.93
CA ILE A 13 -26.00 27.76 -22.48
C ILE A 13 -24.73 26.96 -22.07
N GLN A 14 -23.60 27.65 -21.88
CA GLN A 14 -22.36 26.98 -21.45
C GLN A 14 -22.31 26.63 -19.95
N THR A 15 -23.06 27.39 -19.11
CA THR A 15 -23.08 27.17 -17.65
C THR A 15 -24.05 26.09 -17.19
N ASN A 16 -24.93 25.60 -18.07
CA ASN A 16 -25.99 24.65 -17.68
C ASN A 16 -25.83 23.26 -18.34
N GLN A 17 -24.60 22.73 -18.37
CA GLN A 17 -24.38 21.33 -18.68
C GLN A 17 -24.09 20.54 -17.37
N PRO A 18 -25.12 19.98 -16.73
CA PRO A 18 -24.96 19.28 -15.44
C PRO A 18 -24.02 18.05 -15.51
N GLY A 19 -23.74 17.56 -16.70
CA GLY A 19 -22.79 16.45 -16.90
C GLY A 19 -21.31 16.83 -16.92
N ARG A 20 -20.98 18.09 -17.18
CA ARG A 20 -19.58 18.53 -17.31
C ARG A 20 -18.96 18.85 -15.95
N GLU A 21 -19.73 19.47 -15.06
CA GLU A 21 -19.28 19.74 -13.69
C GLU A 21 -19.07 18.45 -12.88
N SER A 22 -19.92 17.45 -13.08
CA SER A 22 -19.75 16.16 -12.38
C SER A 22 -18.49 15.40 -12.85
N VAL A 23 -18.19 15.45 -14.14
CA VAL A 23 -16.98 14.79 -14.71
C VAL A 23 -15.71 15.51 -14.25
N ASP A 24 -15.72 16.85 -14.19
CA ASP A 24 -14.55 17.62 -13.73
C ASP A 24 -14.33 17.46 -12.21
N LEU A 25 -15.38 17.37 -11.41
CA LEU A 25 -15.31 17.07 -9.98
C LEU A 25 -14.78 15.66 -9.72
N GLU A 26 -15.27 14.67 -10.45
CA GLU A 26 -14.75 13.29 -10.34
C GLU A 26 -13.29 13.20 -10.76
N ALA A 27 -12.88 13.83 -11.84
CA ALA A 27 -11.49 13.87 -12.28
C ALA A 27 -10.59 14.56 -11.24
N HIS A 28 -11.06 15.64 -10.61
CA HIS A 28 -10.32 16.34 -9.56
C HIS A 28 -10.18 15.49 -8.29
N VAL A 29 -11.23 14.83 -7.86
CA VAL A 29 -11.20 13.89 -6.71
C VAL A 29 -10.26 12.71 -6.97
N TRP A 30 -10.26 12.16 -8.20
CA TRP A 30 -9.31 11.11 -8.57
C TRP A 30 -7.86 11.59 -8.53
N SER A 31 -7.59 12.80 -9.02
CA SER A 31 -6.20 13.31 -9.07
C SER A 31 -5.65 13.69 -7.70
N THR A 32 -6.46 14.30 -6.84
CA THR A 32 -5.96 14.87 -5.57
C THR A 32 -6.17 13.96 -4.37
N GLU A 33 -7.32 13.29 -4.27
CA GLU A 33 -7.63 12.50 -3.07
C GLU A 33 -7.12 11.05 -3.12
N ILE A 34 -6.99 10.47 -4.31
CA ILE A 34 -6.57 9.08 -4.49
C ILE A 34 -5.26 8.99 -5.27
N GLY A 35 -5.16 9.66 -6.42
CA GLY A 35 -4.05 9.51 -7.34
C GLY A 35 -2.72 9.98 -6.74
N VAL A 36 -2.66 11.20 -6.21
CA VAL A 36 -1.43 11.75 -5.62
C VAL A 36 -0.96 10.91 -4.42
N PRO A 37 -1.80 10.62 -3.39
CA PRO A 37 -1.37 9.79 -2.27
C PRO A 37 -0.94 8.38 -2.69
N LEU A 38 -1.58 7.80 -3.70
CA LEU A 38 -1.22 6.49 -4.22
C LEU A 38 0.16 6.52 -4.89
N ILE A 39 0.42 7.48 -5.78
CA ILE A 39 1.70 7.61 -6.47
C ILE A 39 2.83 7.88 -5.47
N VAL A 40 2.65 8.84 -4.56
CA VAL A 40 3.63 9.15 -3.52
C VAL A 40 3.87 7.93 -2.62
N GLY A 41 2.80 7.24 -2.21
CA GLY A 41 2.90 6.02 -1.42
C GLY A 41 3.67 4.90 -2.13
N LEU A 42 3.46 4.71 -3.44
CA LEU A 42 4.21 3.74 -4.25
C LEU A 42 5.67 4.12 -4.40
N MET A 43 5.98 5.40 -4.64
CA MET A 43 7.37 5.88 -4.71
C MET A 43 8.09 5.69 -3.37
N MET A 44 7.43 6.02 -2.25
CA MET A 44 7.98 5.79 -0.92
C MET A 44 8.18 4.30 -0.62
N THR A 45 7.27 3.43 -1.08
CA THR A 45 7.42 1.98 -0.97
C THR A 45 8.66 1.49 -1.73
N GLY A 46 8.91 2.01 -2.93
CA GLY A 46 10.13 1.72 -3.68
C GLY A 46 11.41 2.14 -2.92
N GLY A 47 11.43 3.36 -2.36
CA GLY A 47 12.51 3.84 -1.51
C GLY A 47 12.71 2.98 -0.25
N TRP A 48 11.63 2.59 0.39
CA TRP A 48 11.67 1.70 1.55
C TRP A 48 12.23 0.31 1.18
N LEU A 49 11.83 -0.29 0.06
CA LEU A 49 12.39 -1.57 -0.40
C LEU A 49 13.89 -1.48 -0.68
N MET A 50 14.37 -0.36 -1.20
CA MET A 50 15.82 -0.13 -1.37
C MET A 50 16.56 -0.05 -0.04
N LEU A 51 15.97 0.62 0.96
CA LEU A 51 16.54 0.63 2.31
C LEU A 51 16.52 -0.75 2.97
N GLU A 52 15.48 -1.55 2.75
CA GLU A 52 15.41 -2.93 3.24
C GLU A 52 16.46 -3.83 2.58
N TRP A 53 16.67 -3.65 1.28
CA TRP A 53 17.74 -4.36 0.58
C TRP A 53 19.12 -3.99 1.12
N PHE A 54 19.38 -2.69 1.32
CA PHE A 54 20.61 -2.23 1.95
C PHE A 54 20.76 -2.77 3.38
N ASN A 55 19.68 -2.75 4.15
CA ASN A 55 19.63 -3.28 5.50
C ASN A 55 20.04 -4.76 5.56
N TYR A 56 19.46 -5.59 4.69
CA TYR A 56 19.79 -6.99 4.57
C TYR A 56 21.25 -7.19 4.12
N SER A 57 21.68 -6.52 3.05
CA SER A 57 23.02 -6.68 2.47
C SER A 57 24.12 -6.29 3.46
N ALA A 58 23.94 -5.19 4.20
CA ALA A 58 24.90 -4.78 5.24
C ALA A 58 24.97 -5.80 6.39
N SER A 59 23.83 -6.34 6.82
CA SER A 59 23.79 -7.37 7.85
C SER A 59 24.41 -8.69 7.37
N GLN A 60 24.15 -9.07 6.13
CA GLN A 60 24.78 -10.24 5.51
C GLN A 60 26.30 -10.10 5.43
N TYR A 61 26.79 -8.93 4.97
CA TYR A 61 28.22 -8.65 4.88
C TYR A 61 28.89 -8.75 6.26
N ALA A 62 28.32 -8.14 7.28
CA ALA A 62 28.83 -8.20 8.65
C ALA A 62 28.85 -9.65 9.20
N MET A 63 27.77 -10.38 9.00
CA MET A 63 27.64 -11.76 9.46
C MET A 63 28.55 -12.73 8.72
N THR A 64 28.71 -12.60 7.40
CA THR A 64 29.64 -13.42 6.63
C THR A 64 31.09 -13.16 7.01
N THR A 65 31.43 -11.91 7.30
CA THR A 65 32.77 -11.55 7.80
C THR A 65 33.03 -12.15 9.19
N LEU A 66 32.00 -12.22 10.06
CA LEU A 66 32.12 -12.77 11.40
C LEU A 66 32.22 -14.31 11.39
N PHE A 67 31.40 -14.99 10.59
CA PHE A 67 31.31 -16.46 10.57
C PHE A 67 32.24 -17.12 9.54
N GLY A 68 32.79 -16.34 8.59
CA GLY A 68 33.63 -16.82 7.52
C GLY A 68 32.88 -17.79 6.59
N ASP A 69 33.59 -18.76 6.04
CA ASP A 69 33.09 -19.72 5.06
C ASP A 69 32.31 -20.91 5.67
N ARG A 70 31.85 -20.78 6.92
CA ARG A 70 31.05 -21.81 7.56
C ARG A 70 29.73 -21.97 6.87
N MET A 71 29.38 -23.19 6.46
CA MET A 71 28.16 -23.51 5.73
C MET A 71 27.25 -24.45 6.52
N ALA A 72 25.93 -24.31 6.33
CA ALA A 72 24.92 -25.27 6.70
C ALA A 72 24.18 -25.68 5.43
N ASP A 73 24.29 -26.96 5.04
CA ASP A 73 23.64 -27.52 3.85
C ASP A 73 23.86 -26.69 2.56
N GLY A 74 25.07 -26.17 2.36
CA GLY A 74 25.46 -25.39 1.19
C GLY A 74 25.12 -23.88 1.28
N ILE A 75 24.53 -23.42 2.36
CA ILE A 75 24.22 -22.00 2.59
C ILE A 75 25.14 -21.45 3.69
N ALA A 76 25.73 -20.27 3.46
CA ALA A 76 26.58 -19.63 4.45
C ALA A 76 25.80 -19.28 5.73
N TRP A 77 26.36 -19.60 6.90
CA TRP A 77 25.75 -19.26 8.20
C TRP A 77 25.43 -17.76 8.33
N GLY A 78 26.34 -16.92 7.83
CA GLY A 78 26.13 -15.47 7.83
C GLY A 78 24.88 -15.05 7.07
N THR A 79 24.58 -15.71 5.95
CA THR A 79 23.36 -15.44 5.14
C THR A 79 22.10 -15.89 5.88
N LEU A 80 22.10 -17.09 6.48
CA LEU A 80 20.95 -17.60 7.25
C LEU A 80 20.62 -16.71 8.44
N LEU A 81 21.65 -16.31 9.20
CA LEU A 81 21.46 -15.45 10.37
C LEU A 81 21.01 -14.04 9.98
N ALA A 82 21.57 -13.46 8.93
CA ALA A 82 21.16 -12.16 8.43
C ALA A 82 19.72 -12.19 7.93
N LEU A 83 19.31 -13.25 7.23
CA LEU A 83 17.94 -13.44 6.75
C LEU A 83 16.96 -13.61 7.93
N GLY A 84 17.30 -14.44 8.91
CA GLY A 84 16.49 -14.64 10.11
C GLY A 84 16.27 -13.34 10.88
N LEU A 85 17.36 -12.60 11.13
CA LEU A 85 17.28 -11.31 11.81
C LEU A 85 16.48 -10.28 11.03
N TRP A 86 16.66 -10.22 9.71
CA TRP A 86 15.89 -9.33 8.83
C TRP A 86 14.40 -9.65 8.83
N LEU A 87 14.01 -10.93 8.79
CA LEU A 87 12.62 -11.35 8.84
C LEU A 87 11.96 -10.98 10.18
N VAL A 88 12.64 -11.17 11.29
CA VAL A 88 12.10 -10.78 12.62
C VAL A 88 11.94 -9.28 12.71
N ASP A 89 12.94 -8.51 12.29
CA ASP A 89 12.91 -7.05 12.31
C ASP A 89 11.79 -6.51 11.40
N LEU A 90 11.66 -7.03 10.18
CA LEU A 90 10.62 -6.64 9.24
C LEU A 90 9.21 -6.99 9.75
N SER A 91 9.03 -8.20 10.28
CA SER A 91 7.74 -8.66 10.83
C SER A 91 7.29 -7.79 12.00
N GLY A 92 8.21 -7.45 12.90
CA GLY A 92 7.92 -6.57 14.02
C GLY A 92 7.55 -5.17 13.56
N LEU A 93 8.30 -4.59 12.61
CA LEU A 93 8.02 -3.28 12.07
C LEU A 93 6.63 -3.21 11.39
N LEU A 94 6.28 -4.21 10.58
CA LEU A 94 4.98 -4.30 9.94
C LEU A 94 3.86 -4.44 10.98
N TYR A 95 4.02 -5.32 11.97
CA TYR A 95 3.03 -5.51 13.02
C TYR A 95 2.76 -4.23 13.81
N LEU A 96 3.82 -3.51 14.23
CA LEU A 96 3.71 -2.27 14.99
C LEU A 96 3.09 -1.11 14.17
N SER A 97 3.13 -1.22 12.84
CA SER A 97 2.55 -0.23 11.92
C SER A 97 1.04 -0.39 11.74
N ILE A 98 0.44 -1.53 12.15
CA ILE A 98 -0.98 -1.78 12.01
C ILE A 98 -1.74 -1.01 13.11
N PRO A 99 -2.68 -0.11 12.74
CA PRO A 99 -3.56 0.54 13.71
C PRO A 99 -4.39 -0.50 14.48
N ASN A 100 -4.69 -0.23 15.75
CA ASN A 100 -5.50 -1.06 16.65
C ASN A 100 -4.82 -2.31 17.25
N GLU A 101 -3.58 -2.65 16.88
CA GLU A 101 -2.85 -3.75 17.53
C GLU A 101 -2.33 -3.38 18.93
N ARG A 102 -2.23 -2.07 19.24
CA ARG A 102 -1.65 -1.56 20.50
C ARG A 102 -2.45 -1.96 21.75
N GLU A 103 -3.74 -2.24 21.61
CA GLU A 103 -4.62 -2.65 22.71
C GLU A 103 -4.53 -4.14 23.02
N LYS A 104 -3.88 -4.91 22.15
CA LYS A 104 -3.75 -6.37 22.36
C LYS A 104 -2.68 -6.70 23.40
N PRO A 105 -2.91 -7.68 24.27
CA PRO A 105 -1.94 -8.05 25.32
C PRO A 105 -0.59 -8.51 24.78
N GLY A 106 -0.53 -9.01 23.55
CA GLY A 106 0.70 -9.43 22.86
C GLY A 106 1.58 -8.29 22.35
N PHE A 107 1.06 -7.07 22.27
CA PHE A 107 1.77 -5.90 21.69
C PHE A 107 3.16 -5.67 22.34
N TRP A 108 3.24 -5.71 23.65
CA TRP A 108 4.49 -5.45 24.39
C TRP A 108 5.57 -6.49 24.10
N TYR A 109 5.19 -7.75 23.94
CA TYR A 109 6.16 -8.81 23.59
C TYR A 109 6.72 -8.60 22.18
N VAL A 110 5.85 -8.26 21.22
CA VAL A 110 6.29 -7.95 19.84
C VAL A 110 7.16 -6.70 19.82
N LEU A 111 6.80 -5.66 20.56
CA LEU A 111 7.59 -4.43 20.66
C LEU A 111 9.00 -4.69 21.23
N ILE A 112 9.12 -5.47 22.30
CA ILE A 112 10.41 -5.81 22.91
C ILE A 112 11.23 -6.67 21.94
N ALA A 113 10.63 -7.71 21.34
CA ALA A 113 11.30 -8.57 20.37
C ALA A 113 11.81 -7.76 19.16
N TRP A 114 10.98 -6.85 18.65
CA TRP A 114 11.37 -5.95 17.57
C TRP A 114 12.49 -5.01 17.97
N LEU A 115 12.44 -4.39 19.15
CA LEU A 115 13.50 -3.50 19.62
C LEU A 115 14.84 -4.23 19.74
N LEU A 116 14.84 -5.48 20.22
CA LEU A 116 16.06 -6.30 20.30
C LEU A 116 16.59 -6.66 18.91
N ALA A 117 15.71 -7.11 18.00
CA ALA A 117 16.09 -7.44 16.63
C ALA A 117 16.59 -6.21 15.86
N SER A 118 15.88 -5.10 15.98
CA SER A 118 16.23 -3.82 15.34
C SER A 118 17.53 -3.24 15.89
N GLY A 119 17.75 -3.35 17.20
CA GLY A 119 19.01 -2.95 17.85
C GLY A 119 20.19 -3.81 17.37
N ALA A 120 20.04 -5.14 17.35
CA ALA A 120 21.04 -6.03 16.79
C ALA A 120 21.35 -5.70 15.32
N ASN A 121 20.32 -5.44 14.56
CA ASN A 121 20.44 -5.07 13.16
C ASN A 121 21.15 -3.71 12.98
N ALA A 122 20.94 -2.73 13.86
CA ALA A 122 21.67 -1.46 13.86
C ALA A 122 23.16 -1.65 14.19
N LEU A 123 23.49 -2.53 15.15
CA LEU A 123 24.86 -2.89 15.48
C LEU A 123 25.59 -3.54 14.33
N LEU A 124 24.92 -4.43 13.57
CA LEU A 124 25.50 -5.06 12.39
C LEU A 124 25.81 -4.04 11.30
N LYS A 125 24.98 -3.01 11.12
CA LYS A 125 25.27 -1.93 10.17
C LYS A 125 26.45 -1.10 10.60
N TRP A 126 26.47 -0.74 11.88
CA TRP A 126 27.63 -0.03 12.44
C TRP A 126 28.91 -0.83 12.17
N TRP A 127 28.89 -2.15 12.43
CA TRP A 127 30.00 -3.05 12.16
C TRP A 127 30.36 -3.12 10.69
N ALA A 128 29.38 -3.34 9.80
CA ALA A 128 29.58 -3.43 8.36
C ALA A 128 30.21 -2.16 7.79
N VAL A 129 29.72 -0.98 8.19
CA VAL A 129 30.26 0.31 7.75
C VAL A 129 31.69 0.52 8.29
N THR A 130 31.95 0.12 9.52
CA THR A 130 33.29 0.18 10.11
C THR A 130 34.29 -0.67 9.30
N LEU A 131 33.91 -1.91 8.98
CA LEU A 131 34.74 -2.81 8.15
C LEU A 131 34.99 -2.21 6.74
N ALA A 132 33.95 -1.67 6.11
CA ALA A 132 34.04 -1.04 4.79
C ALA A 132 34.97 0.18 4.82
N LEU A 133 34.91 0.99 5.87
CA LEU A 133 35.81 2.15 6.04
C LEU A 133 37.25 1.71 6.26
N MET A 134 37.52 0.66 7.06
CA MET A 134 38.85 0.13 7.27
C MET A 134 39.48 -0.43 5.97
N ALA A 135 38.66 -1.00 5.09
CA ALA A 135 39.08 -1.51 3.80
C ALA A 135 39.21 -0.42 2.73
N SER A 136 38.75 0.81 3.02
CA SER A 136 38.70 1.89 2.04
C SER A 136 40.05 2.56 1.84
N PRO A 137 40.43 2.89 0.58
CA PRO A 137 41.61 3.72 0.28
C PRO A 137 41.55 5.12 0.91
N LEU A 138 40.35 5.58 1.29
CA LEU A 138 40.16 6.89 1.95
C LEU A 138 40.77 6.95 3.35
N ALA A 139 41.02 5.80 3.96
CA ALA A 139 41.69 5.71 5.27
C ALA A 139 43.24 5.87 5.17
N GLN A 140 43.80 5.93 3.96
CA GLN A 140 45.24 6.07 3.76
C GLN A 140 45.70 7.48 4.11
N PRO A 141 46.81 7.65 4.90
CA PRO A 141 47.23 8.94 5.43
C PRO A 141 47.79 9.92 4.44
N GLU A 142 47.99 9.52 3.19
CA GLU A 142 48.68 10.31 2.16
C GLU A 142 47.77 11.30 1.41
N THR A 143 46.47 11.31 1.68
CA THR A 143 45.55 12.24 0.97
C THR A 143 45.39 13.57 1.73
N PRO A 144 45.31 14.73 1.01
CA PRO A 144 45.08 16.04 1.65
C PRO A 144 43.77 16.10 2.47
N ARG A 145 42.84 15.16 2.24
CA ARG A 145 41.58 15.05 2.94
C ARG A 145 41.63 14.08 4.14
N ALA A 146 42.76 13.40 4.35
CA ALA A 146 42.90 12.39 5.40
C ALA A 146 42.58 12.94 6.80
N ALA A 147 42.94 14.16 7.09
CA ALA A 147 42.65 14.78 8.39
C ALA A 147 41.13 14.90 8.65
N LEU A 148 40.36 15.35 7.66
CA LEU A 148 38.89 15.45 7.76
C LEU A 148 38.24 14.06 7.84
N VAL A 149 38.67 13.13 6.99
CA VAL A 149 38.17 11.74 6.98
C VAL A 149 38.44 11.08 8.32
N ASN A 150 39.66 11.19 8.86
CA ASN A 150 40.03 10.64 10.15
C ASN A 150 39.22 11.22 11.32
N ALA A 151 38.92 12.53 11.27
CA ALA A 151 38.08 13.19 12.26
C ALA A 151 36.61 12.71 12.20
N LEU A 152 36.08 12.43 11.01
CA LEU A 152 34.69 11.98 10.81
C LEU A 152 34.52 10.47 10.91
N MET A 153 35.58 9.68 10.70
CA MET A 153 35.54 8.22 10.64
C MET A 153 34.82 7.54 11.83
N PRO A 154 35.01 7.97 13.10
CA PRO A 154 34.32 7.35 14.23
C PRO A 154 32.83 7.63 14.24
N TYR A 155 32.36 8.71 13.59
CA TYR A 155 30.95 9.11 13.60
C TYR A 155 30.14 8.51 12.44
N ILE A 156 30.78 8.21 11.30
CA ILE A 156 30.11 7.72 10.08
C ILE A 156 29.32 6.42 10.35
N PRO A 157 29.89 5.37 11.00
CA PRO A 157 29.14 4.12 11.25
C PRO A 157 27.91 4.35 12.13
N THR A 158 28.07 5.16 13.19
CA THR A 158 26.98 5.47 14.12
C THR A 158 25.89 6.29 13.44
N ALA A 159 26.26 7.31 12.69
CA ALA A 159 25.30 8.14 11.94
C ALA A 159 24.56 7.31 10.88
N THR A 160 25.26 6.45 10.14
CA THR A 160 24.66 5.57 9.13
C THR A 160 23.67 4.58 9.76
N ALA A 161 24.05 3.92 10.85
CA ALA A 161 23.18 2.98 11.54
C ALA A 161 21.91 3.68 12.07
N PHE A 162 22.06 4.87 12.66
CA PHE A 162 20.95 5.67 13.17
C PHE A 162 20.04 6.18 12.03
N LEU A 163 20.60 6.71 10.94
CA LEU A 163 19.83 7.21 9.80
C LEU A 163 19.03 6.10 9.11
N VAL A 164 19.64 4.93 8.91
CA VAL A 164 18.95 3.78 8.32
C VAL A 164 17.82 3.31 9.23
N TRP A 165 18.07 3.19 10.54
CA TRP A 165 17.05 2.77 11.50
C TRP A 165 15.88 3.76 11.55
N THR A 166 16.18 5.05 11.74
CA THR A 166 15.15 6.10 11.81
C THR A 166 14.39 6.24 10.49
N GLY A 167 15.12 6.21 9.36
CA GLY A 167 14.53 6.32 8.02
C GLY A 167 13.53 5.21 7.74
N ARG A 168 13.82 3.96 8.15
CA ARG A 168 12.90 2.83 8.01
C ARG A 168 11.60 3.03 8.80
N VAL A 169 11.70 3.44 10.06
CA VAL A 169 10.54 3.68 10.92
C VAL A 169 9.67 4.82 10.36
N LEU A 170 10.29 5.91 9.92
CA LEU A 170 9.58 7.05 9.35
C LEU A 170 8.91 6.69 8.01
N LEU A 171 9.62 5.97 7.12
CA LEU A 171 9.07 5.59 5.82
C LEU A 171 7.89 4.65 5.96
N ILE A 172 7.97 3.58 6.76
CA ILE A 172 6.85 2.66 6.92
C ILE A 172 5.64 3.36 7.56
N SER A 173 5.86 4.23 8.53
CA SER A 173 4.80 5.00 9.15
C SER A 173 4.11 5.93 8.14
N THR A 174 4.87 6.57 7.27
CA THR A 174 4.36 7.45 6.21
C THR A 174 3.62 6.65 5.15
N ILE A 175 4.17 5.52 4.70
CA ILE A 175 3.53 4.60 3.73
C ILE A 175 2.18 4.14 4.28
N MET A 176 2.12 3.68 5.53
CA MET A 176 0.86 3.26 6.16
C MET A 176 -0.14 4.41 6.28
N GLY A 177 0.33 5.62 6.61
CA GLY A 177 -0.51 6.81 6.70
C GLY A 177 -1.08 7.29 5.36
N LEU A 178 -0.34 7.14 4.26
CA LEU A 178 -0.75 7.60 2.93
C LEU A 178 -1.45 6.50 2.12
N LEU A 179 -0.84 5.32 2.06
CA LEU A 179 -1.27 4.25 1.16
C LEU A 179 -2.52 3.53 1.65
N MET A 180 -2.63 3.24 2.96
CA MET A 180 -3.78 2.51 3.50
C MET A 180 -5.11 3.25 3.34
N PRO A 181 -5.25 4.55 3.63
CA PRO A 181 -6.47 5.29 3.34
C PRO A 181 -6.79 5.36 1.85
N ALA A 182 -5.77 5.55 0.98
CA ALA A 182 -5.97 5.60 -0.47
C ALA A 182 -6.46 4.26 -1.01
N LEU A 183 -5.87 3.14 -0.59
CA LEU A 183 -6.30 1.79 -0.96
C LEU A 183 -7.72 1.49 -0.48
N ARG A 184 -8.06 1.84 0.77
CA ARG A 184 -9.42 1.65 1.30
C ARG A 184 -10.45 2.43 0.48
N ARG A 185 -10.16 3.69 0.11
CA ARG A 185 -11.05 4.49 -0.75
C ARG A 185 -11.20 3.85 -2.13
N LEU A 186 -10.11 3.38 -2.73
CA LEU A 186 -10.14 2.69 -4.01
C LEU A 186 -10.98 1.41 -3.93
N THR A 187 -10.76 0.57 -2.92
CA THR A 187 -11.52 -0.67 -2.73
C THR A 187 -13.01 -0.39 -2.56
N ASN A 188 -13.38 0.58 -1.74
CA ASN A 188 -14.79 0.95 -1.55
C ASN A 188 -15.44 1.44 -2.85
N ARG A 189 -14.74 2.23 -3.67
CA ARG A 189 -15.24 2.67 -4.97
C ARG A 189 -15.44 1.52 -5.94
N LEU A 190 -14.48 0.57 -5.99
CA LEU A 190 -14.60 -0.62 -6.83
C LEU A 190 -15.77 -1.51 -6.40
N GLN A 191 -16.04 -1.63 -5.10
CA GLN A 191 -17.21 -2.36 -4.59
C GLN A 191 -18.51 -1.68 -5.02
N VAL A 192 -18.66 -0.38 -4.81
CA VAL A 192 -19.85 0.38 -5.24
C VAL A 192 -20.08 0.24 -6.76
N TRP A 193 -19.00 0.31 -7.54
CA TRP A 193 -19.08 0.12 -9.00
C TRP A 193 -19.53 -1.31 -9.36
N ALA A 194 -18.98 -2.34 -8.71
CA ALA A 194 -19.34 -3.73 -8.94
C ALA A 194 -20.81 -4.00 -8.56
N ASP A 195 -21.27 -3.47 -7.42
CA ASP A 195 -22.66 -3.60 -6.97
C ASP A 195 -23.63 -2.91 -7.95
N ALA A 196 -23.27 -1.75 -8.48
CA ALA A 196 -24.07 -1.06 -9.50
C ALA A 196 -24.17 -1.86 -10.81
N GLN A 197 -23.09 -2.51 -11.24
CA GLN A 197 -23.10 -3.39 -12.43
C GLN A 197 -24.00 -4.61 -12.21
N ILE A 198 -23.96 -5.23 -11.03
CA ILE A 198 -24.80 -6.38 -10.67
C ILE A 198 -26.27 -5.96 -10.67
N ALA A 199 -26.60 -4.80 -10.09
CA ALA A 199 -27.96 -4.28 -10.06
C ALA A 199 -28.50 -4.03 -11.47
N GLN A 200 -27.75 -3.42 -12.37
CA GLN A 200 -28.12 -3.20 -13.76
C GLN A 200 -28.36 -4.51 -14.51
N ALA A 201 -27.46 -5.50 -14.34
CA ALA A 201 -27.62 -6.80 -14.96
C ALA A 201 -28.88 -7.55 -14.47
N SER A 202 -29.24 -7.35 -13.21
CA SER A 202 -30.46 -7.94 -12.61
C SER A 202 -31.73 -7.31 -13.18
N GLU A 203 -31.77 -5.99 -13.32
CA GLU A 203 -32.91 -5.29 -13.93
C GLU A 203 -33.11 -5.66 -15.42
N GLU A 204 -32.01 -5.83 -16.18
CA GLU A 204 -32.07 -6.23 -17.59
C GLU A 204 -32.60 -7.67 -17.73
N SER A 205 -32.25 -8.56 -16.80
CA SER A 205 -32.76 -9.94 -16.78
C SER A 205 -34.25 -10.04 -16.43
N GLU A 206 -34.75 -9.22 -15.49
CA GLU A 206 -36.16 -9.15 -15.16
C GLU A 206 -37.00 -8.51 -16.27
N GLY A 207 -36.50 -7.47 -16.91
CA GLY A 207 -37.15 -6.83 -18.07
C GLY A 207 -37.36 -7.80 -19.23
N THR A 208 -36.40 -8.72 -19.45
CA THR A 208 -36.49 -9.72 -20.53
C THR A 208 -37.48 -10.83 -20.18
N GLN A 209 -37.66 -11.22 -18.94
CA GLN A 209 -38.63 -12.23 -18.52
C GLN A 209 -40.08 -11.74 -18.59
N THR A 210 -40.35 -10.48 -18.27
CA THR A 210 -41.71 -9.92 -18.39
C THR A 210 -42.20 -9.75 -19.80
N THR A 211 -41.29 -9.58 -20.75
CA THR A 211 -41.65 -9.45 -22.20
C THR A 211 -41.94 -10.80 -22.87
N SER A 212 -41.47 -11.92 -22.27
CA SER A 212 -41.68 -13.27 -22.83
C SER A 212 -42.99 -13.94 -22.37
N LEU A 213 -43.66 -13.39 -21.33
CA LEU A 213 -45.00 -13.79 -20.98
C LEU A 213 -46.00 -13.12 -21.94
N GLY A 214 -46.02 -13.59 -23.21
CA GLY A 214 -47.11 -13.31 -24.11
C GLY A 214 -48.46 -13.60 -23.43
N PRO A 215 -49.56 -12.95 -23.87
CA PRO A 215 -50.85 -13.12 -23.24
C PRO A 215 -51.16 -14.63 -23.15
N ARG A 216 -51.17 -15.15 -21.91
CA ARG A 216 -51.45 -16.51 -21.61
C ARG A 216 -52.87 -16.78 -22.14
N LEU A 217 -52.99 -17.41 -23.30
CA LEU A 217 -54.26 -17.81 -23.84
C LEU A 217 -54.92 -18.71 -22.76
N ILE A 218 -55.93 -18.13 -22.09
CA ILE A 218 -56.75 -18.84 -21.11
C ILE A 218 -57.39 -20.00 -21.87
N THR A 219 -56.95 -21.21 -21.62
CA THR A 219 -57.51 -22.39 -22.30
C THR A 219 -58.92 -22.59 -21.79
N PRO A 220 -59.82 -23.19 -22.60
CA PRO A 220 -61.22 -23.50 -22.18
C PRO A 220 -61.31 -24.30 -20.86
N LYS A 221 -60.29 -25.09 -20.55
CA LYS A 221 -60.15 -25.82 -19.28
C LYS A 221 -59.96 -24.88 -18.06
N ASP A 222 -59.28 -23.77 -18.22
CA ASP A 222 -59.05 -22.80 -17.14
C ASP A 222 -60.32 -22.03 -16.82
N GLN A 223 -61.17 -21.76 -17.80
CA GLN A 223 -62.52 -21.20 -17.60
C GLN A 223 -63.45 -22.11 -16.85
N GLU A 224 -63.40 -23.43 -17.12
CA GLU A 224 -64.23 -24.43 -16.45
C GLU A 224 -63.83 -24.61 -14.97
N ALA A 225 -62.53 -24.51 -14.68
CA ALA A 225 -62.04 -24.55 -13.29
C ALA A 225 -62.45 -23.32 -12.48
N LEU A 226 -62.48 -22.14 -13.10
CA LEU A 226 -62.92 -20.88 -12.46
C LEU A 226 -64.42 -20.86 -12.22
N SER A 227 -65.25 -21.46 -13.12
CA SER A 227 -66.70 -21.55 -12.98
C SER A 227 -67.09 -22.53 -11.82
N ARG A 228 -66.38 -23.62 -11.65
CA ARG A 228 -66.60 -24.57 -10.54
C ARG A 228 -66.30 -24.00 -9.17
N ARG A 229 -65.30 -23.12 -9.04
CA ARG A 229 -64.99 -22.43 -7.79
C ARG A 229 -66.07 -21.43 -7.39
N ARG A 230 -66.79 -20.82 -8.31
CA ARG A 230 -67.87 -19.87 -8.03
C ARG A 230 -69.13 -20.50 -7.48
N ILE A 231 -69.41 -21.79 -7.83
CA ILE A 231 -70.62 -22.50 -7.42
C ILE A 231 -70.46 -23.12 -5.99
N GLY A 232 -69.23 -23.32 -5.50
CA GLY A 232 -68.98 -23.87 -4.20
C GLY A 232 -68.96 -22.88 -3.01
N GLN A 233 -69.23 -21.59 -3.26
CA GLN A 233 -69.22 -20.52 -2.24
C GLN A 233 -70.62 -19.89 -1.98
N ARG A 234 -71.73 -20.61 -2.27
CA ARG A 234 -73.06 -20.23 -1.89
C ARG A 234 -73.65 -21.19 -0.85
#